data_1b7e7e978fd2e2998389c65b49311b66
#
_entry.id   1b7e7e978fd2e2998389c65b49311b66
#
_cell.length_a   1.000
_cell.length_b   1.000
_cell.length_c   1.000
_cell.angle_alpha   90.00
_cell.angle_beta   90.00
_cell.angle_gamma   90.00
#
_symmetry.space_group_name_H-M   'P 1'
#
loop_
_entity.id
_entity.type
_entity.pdbx_description
1 polymer ?
#
loop_
_entity_poly.entity_id
_entity_poly.type
_entity_poly.pdbx_seq_one_letter_code
_entity_poly.pdbx_strand_id
1 'polypeptide(L)'
;MCIRDSISREHILTFNWLNNTQLDFIDENLKRLNDFLLGLFRGVGIKLVDFKVEFGFTHESNKNQIILADEISPDTCRLWDSITEKKLDKDRFRKDLGDLIPAYTEVAKRLGILHEQSNVSAVNVTKLSSVKKKNK
;
A
#
# COMPACT_ATOMS: atom_id res chain seq x y z
N MET A 1 13.86 14.26 1.97
CA MET A 1 12.71 14.29 1.05
C MET A 1 12.98 13.30 -0.07
N CYS A 2 12.22 12.24 -0.19
CA CYS A 2 12.38 11.36 -1.34
C CYS A 2 11.88 12.10 -2.57
N ILE A 3 12.79 12.51 -3.44
CA ILE A 3 12.42 13.03 -4.75
C ILE A 3 11.86 11.82 -5.51
N ARG A 4 10.55 11.84 -5.76
CA ARG A 4 9.95 10.89 -6.69
C ARG A 4 10.06 11.50 -8.07
N ASP A 5 10.76 10.85 -8.96
CA ASP A 5 10.81 11.25 -10.34
C ASP A 5 9.40 11.13 -10.93
N SER A 6 8.96 12.20 -11.60
CA SER A 6 7.69 12.23 -12.31
C SER A 6 7.97 12.21 -13.80
N ILE A 7 7.19 11.44 -14.52
CA ILE A 7 7.29 11.33 -15.97
C ILE A 7 5.91 11.56 -16.59
N SER A 8 5.86 12.25 -17.71
CA SER A 8 4.61 12.46 -18.44
C SER A 8 4.31 11.29 -19.39
N ARG A 9 3.07 11.19 -19.82
CA ARG A 9 2.62 10.22 -20.82
C ARG A 9 3.46 10.32 -22.11
N GLU A 10 3.75 11.54 -22.55
CA GLU A 10 4.52 11.82 -23.77
C GLU A 10 5.96 11.28 -23.66
N HIS A 11 6.58 11.43 -22.50
CA HIS A 11 7.91 10.87 -22.26
C HIS A 11 7.90 9.35 -22.31
N ILE A 12 6.91 8.69 -21.68
CA ILE A 12 6.77 7.23 -21.68
C ILE A 12 6.67 6.70 -23.13
N LEU A 13 5.88 7.38 -23.96
CA LEU A 13 5.71 7.03 -25.37
C LEU A 13 7.00 7.28 -26.18
N THR A 14 7.66 8.42 -25.96
CA THR A 14 8.90 8.78 -26.66
C THR A 14 10.02 7.80 -26.38
N PHE A 15 10.13 7.34 -25.11
CA PHE A 15 11.12 6.35 -24.71
C PHE A 15 10.72 4.90 -25.05
N ASN A 16 9.55 4.69 -25.65
CA ASN A 16 9.02 3.37 -25.98
C ASN A 16 8.92 2.40 -24.78
N TRP A 17 8.69 2.93 -23.58
CA TRP A 17 8.50 2.09 -22.40
C TRP A 17 7.13 1.40 -22.40
N LEU A 18 6.10 2.11 -22.85
CA LEU A 18 4.75 1.60 -23.07
C LEU A 18 4.18 2.21 -24.36
N ASN A 19 3.22 1.52 -24.96
CA ASN A 19 2.43 2.05 -26.06
C ASN A 19 1.11 2.67 -25.57
N ASN A 20 0.38 3.35 -26.48
CA ASN A 20 -0.88 4.01 -26.13
C ASN A 20 -1.92 3.04 -25.53
N THR A 21 -2.09 1.86 -26.13
CA THR A 21 -3.06 0.87 -25.65
C THR A 21 -2.75 0.41 -24.22
N GLN A 22 -1.48 0.25 -23.89
CA GLN A 22 -1.03 -0.13 -22.55
C GLN A 22 -1.27 0.98 -21.53
N LEU A 23 -0.99 2.23 -21.92
CA LEU A 23 -1.26 3.39 -21.07
C LEU A 23 -2.75 3.60 -20.85
N ASP A 24 -3.57 3.46 -21.89
CA ASP A 24 -5.04 3.56 -21.77
C ASP A 24 -5.59 2.48 -20.83
N PHE A 25 -5.07 1.25 -20.93
CA PHE A 25 -5.41 0.16 -20.04
C PHE A 25 -5.08 0.49 -18.56
N ILE A 26 -3.88 1.05 -18.32
CA ILE A 26 -3.46 1.47 -16.96
C ILE A 26 -4.38 2.58 -16.44
N ASP A 27 -4.63 3.61 -17.24
CA ASP A 27 -5.46 4.75 -16.85
C ASP A 27 -6.90 4.33 -16.52
N GLU A 28 -7.49 3.43 -17.32
CA GLU A 28 -8.82 2.90 -17.06
C GLU A 28 -8.88 2.08 -15.77
N ASN A 29 -7.91 1.20 -15.57
CA ASN A 29 -7.87 0.39 -14.35
C ASN A 29 -7.57 1.23 -13.10
N LEU A 30 -6.75 2.28 -13.19
CA LEU A 30 -6.54 3.22 -12.10
C LEU A 30 -7.81 3.94 -11.69
N LYS A 31 -8.63 4.39 -12.65
CA LYS A 31 -9.92 5.03 -12.36
C LYS A 31 -10.87 4.06 -11.64
N ARG A 32 -11.01 2.84 -12.16
CA ARG A 32 -11.85 1.80 -11.54
C ARG A 32 -11.37 1.46 -10.12
N LEU A 33 -10.06 1.32 -9.94
CA LEU A 33 -9.46 1.06 -8.64
C LEU A 33 -9.71 2.21 -7.66
N ASN A 34 -9.55 3.46 -8.14
CA ASN A 34 -9.84 4.65 -7.33
C ASN A 34 -11.28 4.66 -6.83
N ASP A 35 -12.25 4.44 -7.72
CA ASP A 35 -13.67 4.43 -7.37
C ASP A 35 -14.00 3.32 -6.36
N PHE A 36 -13.42 2.13 -6.55
CA PHE A 36 -13.57 1.02 -5.63
C PHE A 36 -13.00 1.34 -4.25
N LEU A 37 -11.75 1.84 -4.19
CA LEU A 37 -11.09 2.14 -2.92
C LEU A 37 -11.77 3.29 -2.17
N LEU A 38 -12.21 4.32 -2.89
CA LEU A 38 -12.98 5.42 -2.29
C LEU A 38 -14.27 4.89 -1.65
N GLY A 39 -15.01 4.02 -2.33
CA GLY A 39 -16.21 3.41 -1.79
C GLY A 39 -15.93 2.52 -0.58
N LEU A 40 -14.91 1.65 -0.68
CA LEU A 40 -14.49 0.74 0.38
C LEU A 40 -14.12 1.49 1.67
N PHE A 41 -13.20 2.44 1.58
CA PHE A 41 -12.73 3.17 2.76
C PHE A 41 -13.80 4.09 3.33
N ARG A 42 -14.60 4.75 2.48
CA ARG A 42 -15.72 5.58 2.93
C ARG A 42 -16.76 4.77 3.69
N GLY A 43 -17.03 3.52 3.26
CA GLY A 43 -17.98 2.63 3.92
C GLY A 43 -17.60 2.28 5.35
N VAL A 44 -16.32 2.36 5.70
CA VAL A 44 -15.80 2.09 7.05
C VAL A 44 -15.33 3.35 7.80
N GLY A 45 -15.78 4.53 7.36
CA GLY A 45 -15.47 5.81 8.02
C GLY A 45 -14.01 6.24 7.88
N ILE A 46 -13.36 5.86 6.78
CA ILE A 46 -12.00 6.27 6.43
C ILE A 46 -12.04 7.11 5.16
N LYS A 47 -11.30 8.22 5.17
CA LYS A 47 -11.06 9.07 4.00
C LYS A 47 -9.78 8.63 3.31
N LEU A 48 -9.88 8.12 2.10
CA LEU A 48 -8.74 7.90 1.22
C LEU A 48 -8.31 9.24 0.63
N VAL A 49 -7.07 9.65 0.90
CA VAL A 49 -6.51 10.93 0.41
C VAL A 49 -5.81 10.70 -0.92
N ASP A 50 -4.90 9.75 -0.96
CA ASP A 50 -4.24 9.26 -2.16
C ASP A 50 -3.74 7.83 -1.94
N PHE A 51 -3.30 7.19 -3.01
CA PHE A 51 -2.67 5.89 -2.97
C PHE A 51 -1.58 5.76 -4.05
N LYS A 52 -0.64 4.88 -3.82
CA LYS A 52 0.38 4.46 -4.78
C LYS A 52 0.12 3.03 -5.18
N VAL A 53 0.22 2.76 -6.47
CA VAL A 53 0.24 1.40 -7.01
C VAL A 53 1.34 1.27 -8.05
N GLU A 54 1.71 0.04 -8.34
CA GLU A 54 2.65 -0.30 -9.38
C GLU A 54 1.98 -1.23 -10.39
N PHE A 55 2.42 -1.16 -11.63
CA PHE A 55 2.01 -2.08 -12.68
C PHE A 55 3.24 -2.80 -13.21
N GLY A 56 3.08 -4.05 -13.55
CA GLY A 56 4.14 -4.87 -14.12
C GLY A 56 3.62 -5.76 -15.23
N PHE A 57 4.56 -6.39 -15.95
CA PHE A 57 4.24 -7.39 -16.96
C PHE A 57 4.42 -8.79 -16.37
N THR A 58 3.47 -9.68 -16.65
CA THR A 58 3.68 -11.11 -16.42
C THR A 58 4.49 -11.69 -17.58
N HIS A 59 5.42 -12.58 -17.24
CA HIS A 59 6.19 -13.34 -18.22
C HIS A 59 5.63 -14.75 -18.46
N GLU A 60 4.42 -15.03 -18.01
CA GLU A 60 3.79 -16.33 -18.18
C GLU A 60 3.23 -16.47 -19.61
N SER A 61 3.63 -17.55 -20.25
CA SER A 61 3.00 -18.12 -21.48
C SER A 61 2.80 -17.15 -22.64
N ASN A 62 3.88 -16.55 -23.17
CA ASN A 62 3.87 -15.76 -24.42
C ASN A 62 2.87 -14.59 -24.50
N LYS A 63 2.27 -14.18 -23.40
CA LYS A 63 1.42 -12.99 -23.33
C LYS A 63 1.95 -12.05 -22.24
N ASN A 64 2.58 -10.97 -22.66
CA ASN A 64 2.93 -9.86 -21.77
C ASN A 64 1.65 -9.17 -21.28
N GLN A 65 1.05 -9.67 -20.23
CA GLN A 65 -0.15 -9.10 -19.64
C GLN A 65 0.23 -8.09 -18.58
N ILE A 66 -0.39 -6.91 -18.61
CA ILE A 66 -0.22 -5.90 -17.55
C ILE A 66 -1.06 -6.31 -16.35
N ILE A 67 -0.43 -6.33 -15.19
CA ILE A 67 -1.08 -6.60 -13.89
C ILE A 67 -0.78 -5.50 -12.90
N LEU A 68 -1.68 -5.36 -11.93
CA LEU A 68 -1.43 -4.59 -10.71
C LEU A 68 -0.45 -5.38 -9.82
N ALA A 69 0.64 -4.76 -9.39
CA ALA A 69 1.80 -5.43 -8.79
C ALA A 69 2.29 -4.72 -7.52
N ASP A 70 1.41 -4.30 -6.66
CA ASP A 70 1.76 -3.76 -5.34
C ASP A 70 0.59 -4.00 -4.37
N GLU A 71 0.86 -3.89 -3.07
CA GLU A 71 -0.17 -4.04 -2.06
C GLU A 71 -1.00 -2.76 -1.91
N ILE A 72 -2.22 -2.94 -1.43
CA ILE A 72 -3.08 -1.85 -0.93
C ILE A 72 -3.04 -1.90 0.60
N SER A 73 -2.33 -0.99 1.20
CA SER A 73 -2.07 -0.97 2.64
C SER A 73 -1.94 0.46 3.18
N PRO A 74 -1.92 0.66 4.50
CA PRO A 74 -1.61 1.98 5.08
C PRO A 74 -0.20 2.48 4.76
N ASP A 75 0.69 1.65 4.18
CA ASP A 75 2.00 2.05 3.68
C ASP A 75 1.93 2.69 2.29
N THR A 76 1.02 2.24 1.46
CA THR A 76 0.83 2.69 0.08
C THR A 76 -0.32 3.66 -0.10
N CYS A 77 -1.21 3.77 0.92
CA CYS A 77 -2.35 4.69 0.92
C CYS A 77 -2.22 5.74 2.02
N ARG A 78 -2.66 6.98 1.77
CA ARG A 78 -2.95 7.94 2.84
C ARG A 78 -4.39 7.81 3.28
N LEU A 79 -4.55 7.42 4.55
CA LEU A 79 -5.83 7.12 5.16
C LEU A 79 -6.05 8.02 6.39
N TRP A 80 -7.16 8.75 6.39
CA TRP A 80 -7.52 9.60 7.51
C TRP A 80 -8.87 9.18 8.07
N ASP A 81 -9.03 9.27 9.37
CA ASP A 81 -10.34 9.16 9.98
C ASP A 81 -11.28 10.22 9.40
N SER A 82 -12.48 9.83 8.97
CA SER A 82 -13.38 10.72 8.24
C SER A 82 -14.00 11.83 9.11
N ILE A 83 -13.98 11.68 10.44
CA ILE A 83 -14.56 12.62 11.40
C ILE A 83 -13.48 13.46 12.06
N THR A 84 -12.45 12.80 12.59
CA THR A 84 -11.41 13.45 13.39
C THR A 84 -10.21 13.92 12.57
N GLU A 85 -10.13 13.52 11.30
CA GLU A 85 -8.99 13.73 10.39
C GLU A 85 -7.66 13.19 10.92
N LYS A 86 -7.72 12.30 11.93
CA LYS A 86 -6.55 11.62 12.46
C LYS A 86 -5.95 10.72 11.38
N LYS A 87 -4.64 10.83 11.21
CA LYS A 87 -3.90 9.99 10.23
C LYS A 87 -3.82 8.56 10.71
N LEU A 88 -4.15 7.63 9.84
CA LEU A 88 -4.16 6.19 10.10
C LEU A 88 -3.13 5.44 9.23
N ASP A 89 -2.21 6.16 8.64
CA ASP A 89 -1.26 5.70 7.64
C ASP A 89 0.21 5.95 8.04
N LYS A 90 1.13 5.62 7.15
CA LYS A 90 2.58 5.77 7.32
C LYS A 90 3.05 7.20 7.63
N ASP A 91 2.25 8.22 7.33
CA ASP A 91 2.61 9.60 7.65
C ASP A 91 2.73 9.83 9.16
N ARG A 92 2.13 8.99 10.00
CA ARG A 92 2.35 9.01 11.45
C ARG A 92 3.82 8.77 11.79
N PHE A 93 4.43 7.74 11.18
CA PHE A 93 5.85 7.45 11.35
C PHE A 93 6.73 8.57 10.78
N ARG A 94 6.43 9.03 9.56
CA ARG A 94 7.22 10.08 8.89
C ARG A 94 7.22 11.43 9.62
N LYS A 95 6.17 11.70 10.39
CA LYS A 95 5.98 12.96 11.13
C LYS A 95 6.17 12.80 12.63
N ASP A 96 6.75 11.67 13.05
CA ASP A 96 7.00 11.35 14.46
C ASP A 96 5.74 11.52 15.36
N LEU A 97 4.58 11.15 14.82
CA LEU A 97 3.29 11.25 15.53
C LEU A 97 3.02 10.06 16.45
N GLY A 98 3.97 9.12 16.57
CA GLY A 98 3.86 7.90 17.37
C GLY A 98 2.71 6.96 16.94
N ASP A 99 2.53 5.87 17.69
CA ASP A 99 1.35 4.98 17.61
C ASP A 99 1.01 4.44 16.23
N LEU A 100 2.02 4.02 15.44
CA LEU A 100 1.81 3.45 14.10
C LEU A 100 1.01 2.13 14.17
N ILE A 101 1.39 1.22 15.07
CA ILE A 101 0.74 -0.08 15.21
C ILE A 101 -0.74 0.06 15.59
N PRO A 102 -1.14 0.89 16.58
CA PRO A 102 -2.54 1.17 16.86
C PRO A 102 -3.31 1.74 15.66
N ALA A 103 -2.68 2.60 14.85
CA ALA A 103 -3.32 3.16 13.67
C ALA A 103 -3.61 2.09 12.59
N TYR A 104 -2.66 1.20 12.33
CA TYR A 104 -2.84 0.10 11.39
C TYR A 104 -3.85 -0.93 11.90
N THR A 105 -3.81 -1.21 13.20
CA THR A 105 -4.80 -2.07 13.86
C THR A 105 -6.21 -1.51 13.73
N GLU A 106 -6.37 -0.20 13.87
CA GLU A 106 -7.66 0.48 13.68
C GLU A 106 -8.19 0.32 12.25
N VAL A 107 -7.34 0.52 11.23
CA VAL A 107 -7.71 0.29 9.83
C VAL A 107 -8.15 -1.16 9.61
N ALA A 108 -7.37 -2.12 10.11
CA ALA A 108 -7.67 -3.54 9.97
C ALA A 108 -8.98 -3.95 10.68
N LYS A 109 -9.26 -3.39 11.85
CA LYS A 109 -10.53 -3.59 12.57
C LYS A 109 -11.72 -3.04 11.78
N ARG A 110 -11.63 -1.82 11.29
CA ARG A 110 -12.71 -1.19 10.50
C ARG A 110 -13.00 -1.94 9.21
N LEU A 111 -11.97 -2.51 8.59
CA LEU A 111 -12.11 -3.36 7.40
C LEU A 111 -12.61 -4.78 7.72
N GLY A 112 -12.80 -5.13 9.00
CA GLY A 112 -13.24 -6.46 9.42
C GLY A 112 -12.18 -7.56 9.28
N ILE A 113 -10.91 -7.19 9.09
CA ILE A 113 -9.79 -8.14 8.96
C ILE A 113 -9.40 -8.68 10.34
N LEU A 114 -9.51 -7.86 11.39
CA LEU A 114 -9.26 -8.26 12.77
C LEU A 114 -10.58 -8.31 13.54
N HIS A 115 -10.90 -9.47 14.09
CA HIS A 115 -12.01 -9.61 15.02
C HIS A 115 -11.60 -9.14 16.43
N GLU A 116 -12.51 -8.50 17.16
CA GLU A 116 -12.24 -7.95 18.52
C GLU A 116 -11.81 -9.00 19.56
N GLN A 117 -11.96 -10.29 19.28
CA GLN A 117 -11.60 -11.39 20.18
C GLN A 117 -10.23 -12.02 19.94
N SER A 118 -9.48 -11.60 18.95
CA SER A 118 -8.10 -12.05 18.83
C SER A 118 -7.22 -11.24 19.79
N ASN A 119 -7.08 -11.72 21.03
CA ASN A 119 -5.90 -11.41 21.83
C ASN A 119 -4.69 -11.84 20.99
N VAL A 120 -4.12 -10.93 20.22
CA VAL A 120 -2.80 -11.13 19.63
C VAL A 120 -1.85 -11.13 20.83
N SER A 121 -1.68 -12.30 21.43
CA SER A 121 -0.59 -12.54 22.35
C SER A 121 0.67 -12.14 21.60
N ALA A 122 1.41 -11.20 22.18
CA ALA A 122 2.65 -10.70 21.63
C ALA A 122 3.46 -11.89 21.11
N VAL A 123 3.73 -11.92 19.81
CA VAL A 123 4.63 -12.91 19.23
C VAL A 123 5.94 -12.70 19.97
N ASN A 124 6.30 -13.67 20.83
CA ASN A 124 7.57 -13.67 21.52
C ASN A 124 8.67 -13.68 20.46
N VAL A 125 9.24 -12.52 20.18
CA VAL A 125 10.45 -12.39 19.41
C VAL A 125 11.55 -13.05 20.26
N THR A 126 11.78 -14.32 20.00
CA THR A 126 12.89 -15.05 20.63
C THR A 126 14.17 -14.39 20.14
N LYS A 127 14.83 -13.64 21.03
CA LYS A 127 16.17 -13.13 20.77
C LYS A 127 17.06 -14.34 20.43
N LEU A 128 17.59 -14.39 19.21
CA LEU A 128 18.63 -15.31 18.82
C LEU A 128 19.87 -15.01 19.70
N SER A 129 19.96 -15.72 20.82
CA SER A 129 21.14 -15.67 21.67
C SER A 129 22.30 -16.30 20.92
N SER A 130 23.33 -15.50 20.77
CA SER A 130 24.68 -15.80 20.27
C SER A 130 25.09 -17.28 20.38
N VAL A 131 25.25 -17.92 19.23
CA VAL A 131 26.01 -19.18 19.12
C VAL A 131 27.47 -18.86 19.38
N LYS A 132 27.95 -19.18 20.59
CA LYS A 132 29.38 -19.21 20.89
C LYS A 132 30.05 -20.28 20.04
N LYS A 133 30.92 -19.88 19.09
CA LYS A 133 31.89 -20.75 18.45
C LYS A 133 32.79 -21.35 19.53
N LYS A 134 32.67 -22.64 19.79
CA LYS A 134 33.73 -23.39 20.45
C LYS A 134 34.70 -23.87 19.37
N ASN A 135 35.85 -23.24 19.35
CA ASN A 135 37.03 -23.78 18.68
C ASN A 135 37.52 -25.02 19.47
N LYS A 136 37.73 -26.09 18.75
CA LYS A 136 38.71 -27.09 19.05
C LYS A 136 39.31 -27.58 17.74
#